data_5fb67845e2f549aaf4c79fdd7f138417
#
_entry.id   5fb67845e2f549aaf4c79fdd7f138417
#
_cell.length_a   1.000
_cell.length_b   1.000
_cell.length_c   1.000
_cell.angle_alpha   90.00
_cell.angle_beta   90.00
_cell.angle_gamma   90.00
#
_symmetry.space_group_name_H-M   'P 1'
#
loop_
_entity.id
_entity.type
_entity.pdbx_description
1 polymer ?
#
loop_
_entity_poly.entity_id
_entity_poly.type
_entity_poly.pdbx_seq_one_letter_code
_entity_poly.pdbx_strand_id
1 'polypeptide(L)'
;VAMRGDFYKQLTSNLETARAEGLFKEERIITSAQQADITVGDSHVINFCANNYLGLANHPELIAAAKSGMDSHGFGMASVRFICGTQDTHKQLEKKLADFLGMEDAILYSSCFDANGGLFETLLGPEDAIISDALNHASIIDGVRLCKAKRFRYANNDMQELEACLKEAREAGARHVLIATDGVFSMDGVIANLKGVCDLADKYDALVMVDDSHAVGFVGENGRGSHEYCDVMGRVDIITGTLGKALGGASGGYTAARKEVVEWLRQRSRPYLFSNSLAPAIVAASIKVLEMVEEGADLRDRLWANARLFREKMTAAGFTLAGADHAIIPVMLGEAVVAQNFARELQKEGIYVTGFFYPVVPKGQARIRTQMSAAHTPEQIERAVEAFTRIGKQLGVIA
;
A
#
# COMPACT_ATOMS: atom_id res chain seq x y z
N VAL A 1 30.19 15.54 30.13
CA VAL A 1 29.86 14.15 29.79
C VAL A 1 28.37 13.94 29.98
N ALA A 2 27.63 13.50 28.90
CA ALA A 2 26.21 13.27 28.97
C ALA A 2 25.88 12.10 29.91
N MET A 3 24.85 12.26 30.74
CA MET A 3 24.39 11.27 31.70
C MET A 3 23.19 10.53 31.11
N ARG A 4 22.88 9.33 31.66
CA ARG A 4 21.72 8.52 31.21
C ARG A 4 20.41 9.33 31.20
N GLY A 5 20.20 10.20 32.22
CA GLY A 5 19.01 11.05 32.29
C GLY A 5 18.88 12.04 31.15
N ASP A 6 19.97 12.45 30.52
CA ASP A 6 19.97 13.41 29.41
C ASP A 6 19.31 12.82 28.16
N PHE A 7 19.42 11.51 27.95
CA PHE A 7 18.76 10.82 26.85
C PHE A 7 17.23 10.98 26.94
N TYR A 8 16.66 10.75 28.13
CA TYR A 8 15.21 10.89 28.33
C TYR A 8 14.75 12.34 28.21
N LYS A 9 15.56 13.29 28.71
CA LYS A 9 15.28 14.72 28.55
C LYS A 9 15.29 15.13 27.08
N GLN A 10 16.20 14.59 26.30
CA GLN A 10 16.26 14.86 24.86
C GLN A 10 15.00 14.34 24.14
N LEU A 11 14.55 13.11 24.47
CA LEU A 11 13.31 12.56 23.89
C LEU A 11 12.10 13.40 24.26
N THR A 12 12.00 13.84 25.53
CA THR A 12 10.92 14.72 25.98
C THR A 12 10.92 16.03 25.19
N SER A 13 12.09 16.63 25.00
CA SER A 13 12.25 17.85 24.21
C SER A 13 11.84 17.62 22.74
N ASN A 14 12.22 16.48 22.15
CA ASN A 14 11.84 16.15 20.79
C ASN A 14 10.32 16.00 20.65
N LEU A 15 9.67 15.37 21.63
CA LEU A 15 8.21 15.22 21.63
C LEU A 15 7.50 16.57 21.76
N GLU A 16 8.00 17.45 22.64
CA GLU A 16 7.47 18.81 22.79
C GLU A 16 7.61 19.60 21.49
N THR A 17 8.75 19.51 20.84
CA THR A 17 8.98 20.13 19.53
C THR A 17 8.03 19.60 18.48
N ALA A 18 7.85 18.28 18.42
CA ALA A 18 6.91 17.66 17.47
C ALA A 18 5.47 18.17 17.68
N ARG A 19 5.05 18.31 18.95
CA ARG A 19 3.72 18.89 19.26
C ARG A 19 3.61 20.36 18.85
N ALA A 20 4.63 21.14 19.17
CA ALA A 20 4.67 22.56 18.84
C ALA A 20 4.65 22.81 17.32
N GLU A 21 5.29 21.94 16.55
CA GLU A 21 5.36 22.02 15.09
C GLU A 21 4.16 21.39 14.39
N GLY A 22 3.21 20.80 15.14
CA GLY A 22 2.06 20.11 14.55
C GLY A 22 2.38 18.77 13.90
N LEU A 23 3.53 18.18 14.21
CA LEU A 23 3.99 16.90 13.62
C LEU A 23 3.67 15.70 14.51
N PHE A 24 3.16 15.92 15.72
CA PHE A 24 2.81 14.83 16.62
C PHE A 24 1.57 14.10 16.10
N LYS A 25 1.68 12.77 15.94
CA LYS A 25 0.60 11.94 15.42
C LYS A 25 -0.23 11.38 16.58
N GLU A 26 -1.50 11.79 16.64
CA GLU A 26 -2.45 11.23 17.60
C GLU A 26 -3.06 9.94 17.02
N GLU A 27 -3.11 8.89 17.85
CA GLU A 27 -3.80 7.65 17.48
C GLU A 27 -5.25 7.73 17.97
N ARG A 28 -6.18 7.95 17.05
CA ARG A 28 -7.61 7.99 17.37
C ARG A 28 -8.11 6.56 17.58
N ILE A 29 -8.88 6.35 18.66
CA ILE A 29 -9.28 5.00 19.10
C ILE A 29 -10.62 4.61 18.49
N ILE A 30 -10.60 3.55 17.68
CA ILE A 30 -11.80 2.94 17.11
C ILE A 30 -12.33 1.90 18.11
N THR A 31 -13.60 2.01 18.44
CA THR A 31 -14.27 1.13 19.40
C THR A 31 -15.25 0.15 18.76
N SER A 32 -15.21 0.04 17.44
CA SER A 32 -16.00 -0.89 16.64
C SER A 32 -15.10 -1.77 15.78
N ALA A 33 -15.69 -2.69 15.02
CA ALA A 33 -14.99 -3.37 13.95
C ALA A 33 -14.61 -2.36 12.84
N GLN A 34 -13.57 -2.69 12.06
CA GLN A 34 -13.14 -1.87 10.94
C GLN A 34 -14.07 -2.09 9.74
N GLN A 35 -14.74 -1.03 9.30
CA GLN A 35 -15.70 -1.06 8.19
C GLN A 35 -16.01 0.36 7.72
N ALA A 36 -17.03 0.54 6.87
CA ALA A 36 -17.45 1.87 6.41
C ALA A 36 -18.04 2.70 7.56
N ASP A 37 -18.94 2.13 8.35
CA ASP A 37 -19.49 2.75 9.56
C ASP A 37 -18.68 2.30 10.77
N ILE A 38 -17.99 3.24 11.43
CA ILE A 38 -17.17 2.94 12.61
C ILE A 38 -17.53 3.86 13.77
N THR A 39 -17.11 3.47 14.95
CA THR A 39 -17.20 4.29 16.15
C THR A 39 -15.80 4.70 16.58
N VAL A 40 -15.57 6.01 16.70
CA VAL A 40 -14.32 6.57 17.20
C VAL A 40 -14.63 7.23 18.55
N GLY A 41 -14.12 6.67 19.63
CA GLY A 41 -14.60 7.02 20.96
C GLY A 41 -16.09 6.73 21.04
N ASP A 42 -16.90 7.76 21.29
CA ASP A 42 -18.36 7.65 21.37
C ASP A 42 -19.07 8.14 20.09
N SER A 43 -18.32 8.53 19.07
CA SER A 43 -18.88 9.15 17.85
C SER A 43 -19.00 8.15 16.70
N HIS A 44 -20.18 8.09 16.07
CA HIS A 44 -20.39 7.34 14.83
C HIS A 44 -19.89 8.17 13.65
N VAL A 45 -19.02 7.58 12.83
CA VAL A 45 -18.45 8.26 11.65
C VAL A 45 -18.43 7.33 10.45
N ILE A 46 -18.39 7.91 9.25
CA ILE A 46 -18.18 7.19 8.01
C ILE A 46 -16.69 7.27 7.68
N ASN A 47 -16.06 6.11 7.51
CA ASN A 47 -14.62 5.98 7.31
C ASN A 47 -14.23 6.14 5.84
N PHE A 48 -13.47 7.19 5.52
CA PHE A 48 -12.93 7.45 4.19
C PHE A 48 -11.40 7.43 4.15
N CYS A 49 -10.75 6.83 5.15
CA CYS A 49 -9.28 6.78 5.20
C CYS A 49 -8.69 5.40 5.47
N ALA A 50 -9.50 4.34 5.48
CA ALA A 50 -8.99 2.97 5.60
C ALA A 50 -8.58 2.40 4.23
N ASN A 51 -7.60 1.51 4.23
CA ASN A 51 -7.18 0.77 3.03
C ASN A 51 -8.12 -0.41 2.72
N ASN A 52 -9.39 -0.29 3.06
CA ASN A 52 -10.39 -1.35 2.99
C ASN A 52 -11.14 -1.32 1.64
N TYR A 53 -10.40 -1.35 0.55
CA TYR A 53 -10.92 -1.11 -0.80
C TYR A 53 -12.09 -2.01 -1.19
N LEU A 54 -12.02 -3.29 -0.86
CA LEU A 54 -13.09 -4.24 -1.19
C LEU A 54 -14.12 -4.40 -0.07
N GLY A 55 -13.93 -3.69 1.05
CA GLY A 55 -14.86 -3.76 2.17
C GLY A 55 -14.85 -5.09 2.92
N LEU A 56 -13.74 -5.83 2.87
CA LEU A 56 -13.65 -7.19 3.39
C LEU A 56 -13.18 -7.29 4.84
N ALA A 57 -12.69 -6.20 5.42
CA ALA A 57 -12.05 -6.25 6.75
C ALA A 57 -12.94 -6.82 7.86
N ASN A 58 -14.27 -6.64 7.77
CA ASN A 58 -15.24 -7.21 8.72
C ASN A 58 -16.25 -8.12 8.02
N HIS A 59 -15.88 -8.73 6.91
CA HIS A 59 -16.81 -9.56 6.13
C HIS A 59 -17.09 -10.89 6.85
N PRO A 60 -18.36 -11.30 6.97
CA PRO A 60 -18.72 -12.54 7.67
C PRO A 60 -18.03 -13.80 7.14
N GLU A 61 -17.85 -13.90 5.81
CA GLU A 61 -17.19 -15.06 5.21
C GLU A 61 -15.71 -15.14 5.57
N LEU A 62 -15.02 -13.99 5.73
CA LEU A 62 -13.62 -13.97 6.17
C LEU A 62 -13.50 -14.34 7.65
N ILE A 63 -14.41 -13.82 8.47
CA ILE A 63 -14.44 -14.16 9.89
C ILE A 63 -14.67 -15.67 10.07
N ALA A 64 -15.61 -16.23 9.33
CA ALA A 64 -15.89 -17.67 9.34
C ALA A 64 -14.67 -18.49 8.89
N ALA A 65 -14.00 -18.08 7.81
CA ALA A 65 -12.80 -18.75 7.31
C ALA A 65 -11.66 -18.69 8.35
N ALA A 66 -11.47 -17.53 9.01
CA ALA A 66 -10.46 -17.36 10.05
C ALA A 66 -10.73 -18.27 11.24
N LYS A 67 -11.98 -18.34 11.72
CA LYS A 67 -12.40 -19.23 12.80
C LYS A 67 -12.18 -20.70 12.43
N SER A 68 -12.57 -21.10 11.25
CA SER A 68 -12.37 -22.45 10.74
C SER A 68 -10.88 -22.80 10.66
N GLY A 69 -10.05 -21.85 10.24
CA GLY A 69 -8.60 -22.01 10.20
C GLY A 69 -7.99 -22.21 11.58
N MET A 70 -8.49 -21.51 12.60
CA MET A 70 -8.06 -21.72 13.97
C MET A 70 -8.50 -23.09 14.50
N ASP A 71 -9.72 -23.51 14.19
CA ASP A 71 -10.24 -24.82 14.62
C ASP A 71 -9.40 -25.96 14.04
N SER A 72 -8.99 -25.85 12.78
CA SER A 72 -8.26 -26.93 12.08
C SER A 72 -6.73 -26.87 12.29
N HIS A 73 -6.15 -25.67 12.41
CA HIS A 73 -4.69 -25.47 12.38
C HIS A 73 -4.13 -24.75 13.60
N GLY A 74 -4.98 -24.37 14.54
CA GLY A 74 -4.57 -23.75 15.80
C GLY A 74 -4.43 -22.22 15.72
N PHE A 75 -4.00 -21.63 16.83
CA PHE A 75 -3.90 -20.17 16.98
C PHE A 75 -2.60 -19.61 16.41
N GLY A 76 -1.46 -20.19 16.78
CA GLY A 76 -0.14 -19.63 16.49
C GLY A 76 0.84 -20.68 15.99
N MET A 77 1.92 -20.22 15.37
CA MET A 77 2.94 -21.07 14.79
C MET A 77 4.12 -21.32 15.72
N ALA A 78 4.42 -20.38 16.59
CA ALA A 78 5.54 -20.44 17.56
C ALA A 78 6.89 -20.76 16.90
N SER A 79 7.06 -20.38 15.62
CA SER A 79 8.27 -20.67 14.86
C SER A 79 8.35 -19.85 13.57
N VAL A 80 9.55 -19.74 13.08
CA VAL A 80 9.84 -19.29 11.71
C VAL A 80 9.62 -20.44 10.71
N ARG A 81 9.48 -20.10 9.43
CA ARG A 81 9.06 -21.05 8.39
C ARG A 81 9.95 -22.29 8.27
N PHE A 82 11.27 -22.13 8.30
CA PHE A 82 12.17 -23.25 7.99
C PHE A 82 12.43 -24.18 9.16
N ILE A 83 12.15 -23.78 10.40
CA ILE A 83 12.36 -24.66 11.56
C ILE A 83 11.17 -25.60 11.73
N CYS A 84 10.01 -25.10 12.15
CA CYS A 84 8.78 -25.88 12.28
C CYS A 84 7.51 -25.06 12.05
N GLY A 85 7.61 -23.96 11.30
CA GLY A 85 6.52 -22.99 11.10
C GLY A 85 5.88 -23.00 9.72
N THR A 86 5.94 -24.11 8.99
CA THR A 86 5.29 -24.26 7.69
C THR A 86 4.18 -25.29 7.75
N GLN A 87 2.94 -24.86 7.62
CA GLN A 87 1.77 -25.73 7.46
C GLN A 87 1.42 -25.86 5.97
N ASP A 88 0.59 -26.85 5.65
CA ASP A 88 0.07 -27.05 4.31
C ASP A 88 -0.65 -25.81 3.76
N THR A 89 -1.40 -25.09 4.62
CA THR A 89 -2.14 -23.88 4.23
C THR A 89 -1.23 -22.72 3.83
N HIS A 90 -0.04 -22.61 4.39
CA HIS A 90 0.95 -21.65 3.92
C HIS A 90 1.32 -21.91 2.45
N LYS A 91 1.55 -23.15 2.11
CA LYS A 91 1.87 -23.56 0.74
C LYS A 91 0.70 -23.36 -0.21
N GLN A 92 -0.52 -23.63 0.25
CA GLN A 92 -1.74 -23.38 -0.53
C GLN A 92 -1.91 -21.88 -0.85
N LEU A 93 -1.70 -21.03 0.14
CA LEU A 93 -1.79 -19.58 -0.05
C LEU A 93 -0.71 -19.07 -1.02
N GLU A 94 0.51 -19.56 -0.87
CA GLU A 94 1.61 -19.18 -1.77
C GLU A 94 1.29 -19.56 -3.22
N LYS A 95 0.77 -20.77 -3.42
CA LYS A 95 0.36 -21.22 -4.76
C LYS A 95 -0.77 -20.39 -5.33
N LYS A 96 -1.81 -20.11 -4.52
CA LYS A 96 -2.93 -19.28 -4.95
C LYS A 96 -2.52 -17.86 -5.32
N LEU A 97 -1.62 -17.26 -4.55
CA LEU A 97 -1.07 -15.94 -4.86
C LEU A 97 -0.29 -15.95 -6.17
N ALA A 98 0.58 -16.93 -6.36
CA ALA A 98 1.35 -17.06 -7.59
C ALA A 98 0.43 -17.20 -8.81
N ASP A 99 -0.54 -18.10 -8.74
CA ASP A 99 -1.50 -18.34 -9.83
C ASP A 99 -2.34 -17.09 -10.12
N PHE A 100 -2.82 -16.41 -9.07
CA PHE A 100 -3.60 -15.18 -9.21
C PHE A 100 -2.81 -14.07 -9.89
N LEU A 101 -1.54 -13.93 -9.56
CA LEU A 101 -0.68 -12.87 -10.11
C LEU A 101 -0.03 -13.24 -11.45
N GLY A 102 -0.18 -14.48 -11.91
CA GLY A 102 0.46 -14.96 -13.13
C GLY A 102 1.96 -15.18 -12.99
N MET A 103 2.42 -15.57 -11.79
CA MET A 103 3.82 -15.83 -11.47
C MET A 103 4.05 -17.31 -11.20
N GLU A 104 5.31 -17.76 -11.27
CA GLU A 104 5.65 -19.18 -11.03
C GLU A 104 5.52 -19.59 -9.57
N ASP A 105 5.89 -18.68 -8.64
CA ASP A 105 5.91 -18.99 -7.20
C ASP A 105 5.70 -17.73 -6.37
N ALA A 106 5.45 -17.92 -5.08
CA ALA A 106 5.30 -16.82 -4.12
C ALA A 106 5.84 -17.23 -2.76
N ILE A 107 6.25 -16.24 -1.98
CA ILE A 107 6.79 -16.40 -0.64
C ILE A 107 6.08 -15.41 0.30
N LEU A 108 5.61 -15.91 1.46
CA LEU A 108 4.89 -15.10 2.45
C LEU A 108 5.86 -14.44 3.43
N TYR A 109 5.52 -13.22 3.82
CA TYR A 109 6.19 -12.43 4.85
C TYR A 109 5.17 -11.95 5.89
N SER A 110 5.65 -11.49 7.05
CA SER A 110 4.78 -10.92 8.08
C SER A 110 4.14 -9.60 7.67
N SER A 111 4.73 -8.90 6.69
CA SER A 111 4.19 -7.68 6.08
C SER A 111 4.84 -7.44 4.72
N CYS A 112 4.25 -6.56 3.92
CA CYS A 112 4.91 -6.12 2.68
C CYS A 112 6.13 -5.25 2.98
N PHE A 113 6.13 -4.53 4.12
CA PHE A 113 7.31 -3.81 4.57
C PHE A 113 8.51 -4.76 4.71
N ASP A 114 8.30 -5.91 5.34
CA ASP A 114 9.32 -6.94 5.48
C ASP A 114 9.70 -7.57 4.14
N ALA A 115 8.74 -7.80 3.27
CA ALA A 115 9.00 -8.33 1.92
C ALA A 115 9.96 -7.41 1.15
N ASN A 116 9.69 -6.11 1.15
CA ASN A 116 10.56 -5.12 0.50
C ASN A 116 11.91 -4.97 1.23
N GLY A 117 11.90 -5.01 2.55
CA GLY A 117 13.13 -4.94 3.35
C GLY A 117 14.10 -6.08 3.09
N GLY A 118 13.57 -7.27 2.81
CA GLY A 118 14.35 -8.48 2.56
C GLY A 118 14.60 -8.81 1.10
N LEU A 119 14.23 -7.93 0.18
CA LEU A 119 14.29 -8.21 -1.26
C LEU A 119 15.64 -7.85 -1.89
N PHE A 120 16.00 -6.58 -1.80
CA PHE A 120 17.09 -6.01 -2.60
C PHE A 120 18.46 -6.53 -2.17
N GLU A 121 18.76 -6.50 -0.87
CA GLU A 121 20.05 -6.99 -0.35
C GLU A 121 20.24 -8.49 -0.58
N THR A 122 19.14 -9.23 -0.70
CA THR A 122 19.18 -10.68 -0.94
C THR A 122 19.53 -11.01 -2.38
N LEU A 123 19.00 -10.23 -3.33
CA LEU A 123 19.12 -10.51 -4.76
C LEU A 123 20.32 -9.83 -5.42
N LEU A 124 20.72 -8.66 -4.93
CA LEU A 124 21.71 -7.80 -5.60
C LEU A 124 22.88 -7.48 -4.67
N GLY A 125 24.01 -7.18 -5.28
CA GLY A 125 25.26 -6.86 -4.58
C GLY A 125 25.96 -5.64 -5.16
N PRO A 126 27.22 -5.39 -4.74
CA PRO A 126 27.97 -4.18 -5.12
C PRO A 126 28.20 -3.99 -6.63
N GLU A 127 28.17 -5.07 -7.39
CA GLU A 127 28.36 -5.03 -8.85
C GLU A 127 27.07 -4.66 -9.61
N ASP A 128 25.96 -4.54 -8.90
CA ASP A 128 24.65 -4.36 -9.48
C ASP A 128 24.15 -2.91 -9.29
N ALA A 129 23.04 -2.56 -9.93
CA ALA A 129 22.41 -1.26 -9.79
C ALA A 129 20.91 -1.39 -9.55
N ILE A 130 20.38 -0.47 -8.73
CA ILE A 130 18.96 -0.32 -8.49
C ILE A 130 18.53 1.09 -8.93
N ILE A 131 17.48 1.16 -9.74
CA ILE A 131 16.92 2.43 -10.20
C ILE A 131 15.51 2.55 -9.61
N SER A 132 15.33 3.50 -8.69
CA SER A 132 14.12 3.64 -7.89
C SER A 132 13.36 4.91 -8.24
N ASP A 133 12.03 4.81 -8.37
CA ASP A 133 11.17 5.98 -8.48
C ASP A 133 11.27 6.84 -7.22
N ALA A 134 11.32 8.14 -7.40
CA ALA A 134 11.51 9.11 -6.30
C ALA A 134 10.38 9.09 -5.25
N LEU A 135 9.18 8.66 -5.61
CA LEU A 135 8.03 8.60 -4.70
C LEU A 135 7.70 7.19 -4.20
N ASN A 136 8.61 6.26 -4.36
CA ASN A 136 8.40 4.90 -3.84
C ASN A 136 8.14 4.90 -2.34
N HIS A 137 7.39 3.88 -1.91
CA HIS A 137 7.04 3.66 -0.52
C HIS A 137 8.31 3.56 0.36
N ALA A 138 8.17 3.99 1.63
CA ALA A 138 9.27 3.96 2.61
C ALA A 138 9.93 2.58 2.73
N SER A 139 9.17 1.50 2.61
CA SER A 139 9.70 0.13 2.67
C SER A 139 10.64 -0.20 1.51
N ILE A 140 10.38 0.34 0.33
CA ILE A 140 11.28 0.19 -0.83
C ILE A 140 12.55 1.00 -0.59
N ILE A 141 12.41 2.24 -0.13
CA ILE A 141 13.55 3.10 0.20
C ILE A 141 14.44 2.43 1.24
N ASP A 142 13.85 1.90 2.30
CA ASP A 142 14.61 1.22 3.37
C ASP A 142 15.24 -0.08 2.88
N GLY A 143 14.53 -0.85 2.08
CA GLY A 143 15.08 -2.08 1.49
C GLY A 143 16.25 -1.81 0.56
N VAL A 144 16.15 -0.77 -0.26
CA VAL A 144 17.25 -0.33 -1.13
C VAL A 144 18.44 0.16 -0.31
N ARG A 145 18.18 0.86 0.80
CA ARG A 145 19.21 1.37 1.70
C ARG A 145 20.04 0.25 2.34
N LEU A 146 19.45 -0.91 2.60
CA LEU A 146 20.15 -2.08 3.13
C LEU A 146 21.02 -2.77 2.07
N CYS A 147 20.76 -2.56 0.80
CA CYS A 147 21.47 -3.18 -0.30
C CYS A 147 22.75 -2.41 -0.64
N LYS A 148 23.80 -3.13 -1.02
CA LYS A 148 25.09 -2.55 -1.41
C LYS A 148 25.19 -2.21 -2.89
N ALA A 149 24.14 -2.48 -3.67
CA ALA A 149 24.10 -2.13 -5.08
C ALA A 149 24.14 -0.61 -5.26
N LYS A 150 24.65 -0.16 -6.39
CA LYS A 150 24.67 1.26 -6.74
C LYS A 150 23.24 1.76 -6.94
N ARG A 151 22.92 2.91 -6.35
CA ARG A 151 21.56 3.46 -6.35
C ARG A 151 21.43 4.63 -7.29
N PHE A 152 20.35 4.60 -8.08
CA PHE A 152 19.91 5.68 -8.94
C PHE A 152 18.46 6.01 -8.62
N ARG A 153 18.08 7.24 -8.82
CA ARG A 153 16.73 7.73 -8.54
C ARG A 153 16.23 8.56 -9.70
N TYR A 154 14.99 8.30 -10.13
CA TYR A 154 14.37 9.09 -11.21
C TYR A 154 13.10 9.76 -10.70
N ALA A 155 12.78 10.94 -11.27
CA ALA A 155 11.58 11.68 -10.89
C ALA A 155 10.33 10.83 -11.14
N ASN A 156 9.34 11.01 -10.27
CA ASN A 156 8.13 10.19 -10.27
C ASN A 156 7.55 9.99 -11.68
N ASN A 157 7.48 8.75 -12.08
CA ASN A 157 6.87 8.31 -13.33
C ASN A 157 7.45 8.98 -14.59
N ASP A 158 8.67 9.47 -14.52
CA ASP A 158 9.38 10.15 -15.61
C ASP A 158 10.22 9.16 -16.40
N MET A 159 9.74 8.78 -17.58
CA MET A 159 10.40 7.78 -18.42
C MET A 159 11.69 8.30 -19.03
N GLN A 160 11.83 9.60 -19.27
CA GLN A 160 13.08 10.18 -19.77
C GLN A 160 14.19 10.09 -18.74
N GLU A 161 13.90 10.44 -17.49
CA GLU A 161 14.86 10.28 -16.39
C GLU A 161 15.18 8.82 -16.11
N LEU A 162 14.18 7.94 -16.19
CA LEU A 162 14.41 6.49 -16.04
C LEU A 162 15.39 6.01 -17.12
N GLU A 163 15.20 6.39 -18.35
CA GLU A 163 16.13 6.01 -19.44
C GLU A 163 17.54 6.56 -19.20
N ALA A 164 17.66 7.80 -18.75
CA ALA A 164 18.96 8.38 -18.41
C ALA A 164 19.67 7.59 -17.31
N CYS A 165 18.93 7.18 -16.28
CA CYS A 165 19.48 6.34 -15.20
C CYS A 165 19.92 4.97 -15.73
N LEU A 166 19.15 4.36 -16.61
CA LEU A 166 19.49 3.06 -17.23
C LEU A 166 20.79 3.15 -18.03
N LYS A 167 20.95 4.21 -18.84
CA LYS A 167 22.18 4.47 -19.57
C LYS A 167 23.37 4.62 -18.64
N GLU A 168 23.21 5.45 -17.62
CA GLU A 168 24.27 5.70 -16.63
C GLU A 168 24.69 4.41 -15.91
N ALA A 169 23.72 3.59 -15.48
CA ALA A 169 24.00 2.31 -14.82
C ALA A 169 24.77 1.36 -15.74
N ARG A 170 24.38 1.28 -17.02
CA ARG A 170 25.08 0.41 -17.98
C ARG A 170 26.47 0.92 -18.31
N GLU A 171 26.64 2.22 -18.46
CA GLU A 171 27.96 2.85 -18.69
C GLU A 171 28.91 2.65 -17.51
N ALA A 172 28.35 2.61 -16.29
CA ALA A 172 29.11 2.31 -15.07
C ALA A 172 29.47 0.83 -14.92
N GLY A 173 29.03 -0.04 -15.84
CA GLY A 173 29.37 -1.46 -15.86
C GLY A 173 28.55 -2.33 -14.91
N ALA A 174 27.35 -1.91 -14.55
CA ALA A 174 26.47 -2.71 -13.69
C ALA A 174 26.24 -4.10 -14.30
N ARG A 175 26.42 -5.13 -13.44
CA ARG A 175 26.17 -6.52 -13.83
C ARG A 175 24.68 -6.77 -14.05
N HIS A 176 23.87 -6.53 -13.03
CA HIS A 176 22.42 -6.62 -13.08
C HIS A 176 21.83 -5.25 -12.75
N VAL A 177 20.76 -4.88 -13.44
CA VAL A 177 20.04 -3.64 -13.20
C VAL A 177 18.60 -3.98 -12.85
N LEU A 178 18.10 -3.45 -11.75
CA LEU A 178 16.72 -3.62 -11.30
C LEU A 178 16.03 -2.26 -11.22
N ILE A 179 14.88 -2.14 -11.89
CA ILE A 179 14.01 -0.98 -11.77
C ILE A 179 12.97 -1.30 -10.70
N ALA A 180 12.84 -0.42 -9.69
CA ALA A 180 11.87 -0.58 -8.60
C ALA A 180 10.85 0.55 -8.61
N THR A 181 9.56 0.21 -8.63
CA THR A 181 8.48 1.20 -8.61
C THR A 181 7.27 0.67 -7.81
N ASP A 182 6.54 1.57 -7.16
CA ASP A 182 5.18 1.27 -6.76
C ASP A 182 4.31 1.10 -8.01
N GLY A 183 3.35 0.21 -7.97
CA GLY A 183 2.32 0.12 -9.02
C GLY A 183 1.32 1.24 -8.92
N VAL A 184 0.98 1.63 -7.68
CA VAL A 184 0.14 2.78 -7.36
C VAL A 184 0.83 3.58 -6.25
N PHE A 185 1.02 4.88 -6.49
CA PHE A 185 1.64 5.78 -5.52
C PHE A 185 0.59 6.24 -4.50
N SER A 186 0.79 5.89 -3.23
CA SER A 186 -0.22 5.96 -2.18
C SER A 186 -0.72 7.37 -1.83
N MET A 187 0.10 8.40 -2.05
CA MET A 187 -0.29 9.78 -1.70
C MET A 187 -1.10 10.46 -2.81
N ASP A 188 -0.99 10.00 -4.04
CA ASP A 188 -1.60 10.63 -5.21
C ASP A 188 -2.66 9.77 -5.90
N GLY A 189 -2.65 8.46 -5.67
CA GLY A 189 -3.52 7.55 -6.40
C GLY A 189 -3.14 7.41 -7.88
N VAL A 190 -1.91 7.73 -8.23
CA VAL A 190 -1.39 7.63 -9.61
C VAL A 190 -0.92 6.21 -9.85
N ILE A 191 -1.31 5.65 -10.99
CA ILE A 191 -0.85 4.35 -11.46
C ILE A 191 0.43 4.54 -12.26
N ALA A 192 1.47 3.74 -11.95
CA ALA A 192 2.74 3.82 -12.65
C ALA A 192 2.59 3.48 -14.13
N ASN A 193 3.40 4.13 -14.98
CA ASN A 193 3.49 3.82 -16.40
C ASN A 193 4.30 2.53 -16.59
N LEU A 194 3.71 1.38 -16.26
CA LEU A 194 4.42 0.10 -16.32
C LEU A 194 4.75 -0.31 -17.75
N LYS A 195 3.95 0.10 -18.73
CA LYS A 195 4.30 -0.17 -20.13
C LYS A 195 5.61 0.52 -20.52
N GLY A 196 5.75 1.78 -20.17
CA GLY A 196 7.00 2.52 -20.39
C GLY A 196 8.17 1.93 -19.64
N VAL A 197 7.96 1.56 -18.37
CA VAL A 197 8.99 0.90 -17.55
C VAL A 197 9.45 -0.42 -18.18
N CYS A 198 8.51 -1.27 -18.58
CA CYS A 198 8.85 -2.56 -19.20
C CYS A 198 9.51 -2.41 -20.56
N ASP A 199 9.08 -1.45 -21.37
CA ASP A 199 9.70 -1.17 -22.68
C ASP A 199 11.17 -0.74 -22.50
N LEU A 200 11.44 0.13 -21.53
CA LEU A 200 12.81 0.54 -21.21
C LEU A 200 13.64 -0.61 -20.60
N ALA A 201 13.00 -1.43 -19.75
CA ALA A 201 13.66 -2.61 -19.18
C ALA A 201 14.11 -3.57 -20.29
N ASP A 202 13.27 -3.81 -21.28
CA ASP A 202 13.62 -4.65 -22.43
C ASP A 202 14.78 -4.05 -23.23
N LYS A 203 14.75 -2.73 -23.43
CA LYS A 203 15.80 -2.02 -24.18
C LYS A 203 17.18 -2.09 -23.52
N TYR A 204 17.21 -2.03 -22.18
CA TYR A 204 18.46 -1.99 -21.42
C TYR A 204 18.74 -3.28 -20.64
N ASP A 205 17.99 -4.35 -20.91
CA ASP A 205 18.13 -5.66 -20.27
C ASP A 205 18.09 -5.57 -18.73
N ALA A 206 17.08 -4.88 -18.22
CA ALA A 206 16.88 -4.68 -16.79
C ALA A 206 15.71 -5.51 -16.28
N LEU A 207 15.76 -5.83 -14.98
CA LEU A 207 14.66 -6.46 -14.25
C LEU A 207 13.67 -5.41 -13.79
N VAL A 208 12.39 -5.79 -13.66
CA VAL A 208 11.32 -4.91 -13.18
C VAL A 208 10.72 -5.48 -11.91
N MET A 209 10.72 -4.68 -10.84
CA MET A 209 10.06 -4.96 -9.57
C MET A 209 8.95 -3.94 -9.35
N VAL A 210 7.77 -4.42 -8.98
CA VAL A 210 6.59 -3.59 -8.69
C VAL A 210 6.03 -3.94 -7.32
N ASP A 211 5.82 -2.92 -6.48
CA ASP A 211 5.03 -3.06 -5.25
C ASP A 211 3.58 -2.74 -5.56
N ASP A 212 2.71 -3.73 -5.44
CA ASP A 212 1.30 -3.65 -5.82
C ASP A 212 0.34 -3.60 -4.63
N SER A 213 0.83 -3.15 -3.46
CA SER A 213 0.04 -3.09 -2.24
C SER A 213 -1.27 -2.28 -2.37
N HIS A 214 -1.26 -1.23 -3.17
CA HIS A 214 -2.45 -0.39 -3.43
C HIS A 214 -3.16 -0.73 -4.75
N ALA A 215 -2.92 -1.92 -5.30
CA ALA A 215 -3.52 -2.34 -6.57
C ALA A 215 -4.09 -3.76 -6.52
N VAL A 216 -3.42 -4.69 -5.81
CA VAL A 216 -3.82 -6.09 -5.77
C VAL A 216 -5.24 -6.25 -5.19
N GLY A 217 -6.04 -7.03 -5.88
CA GLY A 217 -7.43 -7.34 -5.53
C GLY A 217 -8.47 -6.50 -6.25
N PHE A 218 -8.14 -5.34 -6.79
CA PHE A 218 -9.15 -4.42 -7.35
C PHE A 218 -8.72 -3.62 -8.59
N VAL A 219 -7.45 -3.49 -8.87
CA VAL A 219 -6.96 -2.83 -10.09
C VAL A 219 -6.80 -3.86 -11.20
N GLY A 220 -7.27 -3.53 -12.40
CA GLY A 220 -7.34 -4.43 -13.53
C GLY A 220 -8.69 -5.14 -13.65
N GLU A 221 -9.01 -5.66 -14.81
CA GLU A 221 -10.29 -6.30 -15.11
C GLU A 221 -10.65 -7.43 -14.12
N ASN A 222 -9.65 -8.24 -13.76
CA ASN A 222 -9.81 -9.34 -12.82
C ASN A 222 -9.25 -9.05 -11.42
N GLY A 223 -8.86 -7.79 -11.17
CA GLY A 223 -8.29 -7.38 -9.90
C GLY A 223 -6.89 -7.91 -9.64
N ARG A 224 -6.14 -8.30 -10.67
CA ARG A 224 -4.82 -8.90 -10.50
C ARG A 224 -3.75 -7.89 -10.14
N GLY A 225 -3.98 -6.62 -10.43
CA GLY A 225 -3.09 -5.54 -10.05
C GLY A 225 -2.69 -4.62 -11.19
N SER A 226 -1.70 -3.78 -10.95
CA SER A 226 -1.25 -2.79 -11.92
C SER A 226 -0.68 -3.40 -13.20
N HIS A 227 -0.05 -4.57 -13.10
CA HIS A 227 0.51 -5.27 -14.26
C HIS A 227 -0.59 -5.76 -15.23
N GLU A 228 -1.75 -6.13 -14.71
CA GLU A 228 -2.92 -6.42 -15.55
C GLU A 228 -3.48 -5.15 -16.17
N TYR A 229 -3.68 -4.11 -15.37
CA TYR A 229 -4.21 -2.83 -15.82
C TYR A 229 -3.37 -2.21 -16.94
N CYS A 230 -2.05 -2.30 -16.84
CA CYS A 230 -1.11 -1.75 -17.81
C CYS A 230 -0.78 -2.72 -18.96
N ASP A 231 -1.40 -3.87 -19.01
CA ASP A 231 -1.20 -4.91 -20.03
C ASP A 231 0.27 -5.34 -20.16
N VAL A 232 0.91 -5.57 -19.01
CA VAL A 232 2.30 -6.04 -18.93
C VAL A 232 2.46 -7.33 -18.12
N MET A 233 1.40 -8.12 -17.98
CA MET A 233 1.51 -9.44 -17.37
C MET A 233 2.53 -10.29 -18.15
N GLY A 234 3.40 -10.97 -17.41
CA GLY A 234 4.51 -11.72 -18.01
C GLY A 234 5.76 -10.88 -18.27
N ARG A 235 5.72 -9.56 -18.09
CA ARG A 235 6.86 -8.66 -18.31
C ARG A 235 7.43 -8.07 -17.02
N VAL A 236 6.75 -8.25 -15.89
CA VAL A 236 7.22 -7.84 -14.56
C VAL A 236 7.88 -9.05 -13.91
N ASP A 237 9.11 -8.86 -13.41
CA ASP A 237 9.91 -9.99 -12.87
C ASP A 237 9.57 -10.28 -11.41
N ILE A 238 9.30 -9.26 -10.61
CA ILE A 238 9.07 -9.37 -9.17
C ILE A 238 7.89 -8.48 -8.80
N ILE A 239 6.93 -9.06 -8.09
CA ILE A 239 5.79 -8.32 -7.52
C ILE A 239 5.79 -8.53 -6.02
N THR A 240 5.77 -7.44 -5.26
CA THR A 240 5.47 -7.48 -3.83
C THR A 240 4.06 -6.95 -3.58
N GLY A 241 3.47 -7.34 -2.46
CA GLY A 241 2.14 -6.88 -2.11
C GLY A 241 1.80 -7.20 -0.67
N THR A 242 0.61 -6.74 -0.26
CA THR A 242 0.14 -6.87 1.11
C THR A 242 -1.17 -7.65 1.19
N LEU A 243 -1.33 -8.37 2.28
CA LEU A 243 -2.62 -8.96 2.69
C LEU A 243 -3.37 -8.03 3.65
N GLY A 244 -2.79 -6.89 3.96
CA GLY A 244 -3.30 -5.95 4.96
C GLY A 244 -4.14 -4.80 4.41
N LYS A 245 -4.54 -4.86 3.15
CA LYS A 245 -5.38 -3.83 2.50
C LYS A 245 -6.59 -4.47 1.83
N ALA A 246 -6.69 -4.42 0.51
CA ALA A 246 -7.83 -4.99 -0.22
C ALA A 246 -8.00 -6.49 0.02
N LEU A 247 -6.92 -7.22 0.21
CA LEU A 247 -6.96 -8.68 0.41
C LEU A 247 -7.28 -9.08 1.86
N GLY A 248 -8.27 -8.47 2.45
CA GLY A 248 -8.79 -8.82 3.77
C GLY A 248 -8.49 -7.81 4.88
N GLY A 249 -7.37 -7.10 4.79
CA GLY A 249 -7.07 -6.01 5.71
C GLY A 249 -6.47 -6.41 7.05
N ALA A 250 -6.09 -7.68 7.25
CA ALA A 250 -5.48 -8.12 8.50
C ALA A 250 -3.98 -7.82 8.52
N SER A 251 -3.15 -8.79 8.17
CA SER A 251 -1.71 -8.60 8.09
C SER A 251 -1.08 -9.63 7.16
N GLY A 252 0.18 -9.44 6.86
CA GLY A 252 0.93 -10.29 5.96
C GLY A 252 1.33 -9.57 4.68
N GLY A 253 2.35 -10.12 4.04
CA GLY A 253 2.82 -9.65 2.76
C GLY A 253 3.40 -10.79 1.95
N TYR A 254 3.79 -10.49 0.72
CA TYR A 254 4.33 -11.53 -0.15
C TYR A 254 5.25 -10.94 -1.21
N THR A 255 6.08 -11.81 -1.77
CA THR A 255 6.82 -11.58 -3.01
C THR A 255 6.46 -12.70 -3.98
N ALA A 256 6.11 -12.35 -5.20
CA ALA A 256 5.84 -13.31 -6.27
C ALA A 256 6.83 -13.08 -7.41
N ALA A 257 7.38 -14.16 -7.95
CA ALA A 257 8.43 -14.10 -8.97
C ALA A 257 8.63 -15.48 -9.60
N ARG A 258 9.68 -15.59 -10.42
CA ARG A 258 10.15 -16.89 -10.90
C ARG A 258 10.64 -17.74 -9.73
N LYS A 259 10.62 -19.02 -9.92
CA LYS A 259 11.00 -20.02 -8.93
C LYS A 259 12.40 -19.77 -8.34
N GLU A 260 13.38 -19.42 -9.17
CA GLU A 260 14.76 -19.20 -8.72
C GLU A 260 14.84 -18.02 -7.73
N VAL A 261 14.09 -16.97 -7.98
CA VAL A 261 14.03 -15.79 -7.10
C VAL A 261 13.40 -16.18 -5.75
N VAL A 262 12.25 -16.82 -5.78
CA VAL A 262 11.51 -17.22 -4.57
C VAL A 262 12.34 -18.19 -3.74
N GLU A 263 12.95 -19.21 -4.36
CA GLU A 263 13.81 -20.17 -3.65
C GLU A 263 15.00 -19.48 -2.98
N TRP A 264 15.63 -18.53 -3.69
CA TRP A 264 16.76 -17.80 -3.10
C TRP A 264 16.33 -16.90 -1.93
N LEU A 265 15.16 -16.25 -2.02
CA LEU A 265 14.59 -15.50 -0.91
C LEU A 265 14.34 -16.40 0.30
N ARG A 266 13.83 -17.62 0.11
CA ARG A 266 13.61 -18.59 1.18
C ARG A 266 14.91 -18.93 1.91
N GLN A 267 16.02 -18.97 1.18
CA GLN A 267 17.33 -19.32 1.74
C GLN A 267 18.01 -18.16 2.46
N ARG A 268 17.77 -16.91 2.03
CA ARG A 268 18.63 -15.78 2.43
C ARG A 268 17.90 -14.54 2.90
N SER A 269 16.61 -14.39 2.66
CA SER A 269 15.87 -13.17 3.05
C SER A 269 15.65 -13.15 4.56
N ARG A 270 16.33 -12.24 5.23
CA ARG A 270 16.37 -12.17 6.70
C ARG A 270 14.99 -11.98 7.35
N PRO A 271 14.12 -11.07 6.87
CA PRO A 271 12.78 -10.94 7.44
C PRO A 271 11.92 -12.21 7.32
N TYR A 272 12.18 -13.04 6.31
CA TYR A 272 11.52 -14.33 6.18
C TYR A 272 12.12 -15.37 7.13
N LEU A 273 13.44 -15.45 7.17
CA LEU A 273 14.14 -16.46 7.95
C LEU A 273 13.96 -16.28 9.46
N PHE A 274 13.84 -15.04 9.92
CA PHE A 274 13.94 -14.73 11.33
C PHE A 274 12.69 -14.07 11.92
N SER A 275 11.57 -14.05 11.18
CA SER A 275 10.28 -13.63 11.70
C SER A 275 9.31 -14.81 11.79
N ASN A 276 8.47 -14.78 12.81
CA ASN A 276 7.46 -15.81 13.02
C ASN A 276 6.54 -15.93 11.81
N SER A 277 6.09 -17.15 11.51
CA SER A 277 5.18 -17.44 10.41
C SER A 277 3.81 -16.79 10.62
N LEU A 278 3.11 -16.51 9.53
CA LEU A 278 1.74 -16.01 9.60
C LEU A 278 0.84 -16.96 10.38
N ALA A 279 -0.01 -16.40 11.22
CA ALA A 279 -0.97 -17.16 12.01
C ALA A 279 -1.98 -17.90 11.13
N PRO A 280 -2.41 -19.10 11.52
CA PRO A 280 -3.36 -19.90 10.74
C PRO A 280 -4.66 -19.19 10.37
N ALA A 281 -5.19 -18.35 11.25
CA ALA A 281 -6.41 -17.58 10.98
C ALA A 281 -6.23 -16.62 9.79
N ILE A 282 -5.08 -15.94 9.73
CA ILE A 282 -4.76 -15.00 8.64
C ILE A 282 -4.59 -15.75 7.33
N VAL A 283 -3.89 -16.88 7.35
CA VAL A 283 -3.67 -17.71 6.15
C VAL A 283 -5.00 -18.20 5.59
N ALA A 284 -5.86 -18.75 6.44
CA ALA A 284 -7.17 -19.27 6.04
C ALA A 284 -8.07 -18.17 5.46
N ALA A 285 -8.14 -17.00 6.11
CA ALA A 285 -8.91 -15.87 5.61
C ALA A 285 -8.35 -15.34 4.29
N SER A 286 -7.04 -15.29 4.13
CA SER A 286 -6.40 -14.82 2.90
C SER A 286 -6.67 -15.75 1.71
N ILE A 287 -6.70 -17.06 1.93
CA ILE A 287 -7.13 -18.03 0.91
C ILE A 287 -8.56 -17.74 0.47
N LYS A 288 -9.44 -17.49 1.44
CA LYS A 288 -10.85 -17.17 1.16
C LYS A 288 -11.01 -15.89 0.37
N VAL A 289 -10.23 -14.85 0.67
CA VAL A 289 -10.26 -13.58 -0.07
C VAL A 289 -9.93 -13.81 -1.54
N LEU A 290 -8.88 -14.57 -1.84
CA LEU A 290 -8.49 -14.84 -3.23
C LEU A 290 -9.59 -15.58 -3.97
N GLU A 291 -10.26 -16.55 -3.33
CA GLU A 291 -11.42 -17.23 -3.91
C GLU A 291 -12.55 -16.24 -4.21
N MET A 292 -12.87 -15.34 -3.28
CA MET A 292 -13.92 -14.34 -3.46
C MET A 292 -13.61 -13.38 -4.61
N VAL A 293 -12.36 -12.95 -4.74
CA VAL A 293 -11.94 -12.06 -5.84
C VAL A 293 -12.04 -12.77 -7.19
N GLU A 294 -11.69 -14.05 -7.25
CA GLU A 294 -11.77 -14.85 -8.49
C GLU A 294 -13.20 -15.20 -8.88
N GLU A 295 -14.11 -15.37 -7.92
CA GLU A 295 -15.49 -15.78 -8.17
C GLU A 295 -16.36 -14.71 -8.81
N GLY A 296 -16.01 -13.43 -8.70
CA GLY A 296 -16.83 -12.37 -9.28
C GLY A 296 -16.22 -10.98 -9.18
N ALA A 297 -16.86 -10.05 -9.91
CA ALA A 297 -16.45 -8.67 -10.02
C ALA A 297 -17.31 -7.69 -9.21
N ASP A 298 -18.29 -8.17 -8.45
CA ASP A 298 -19.29 -7.31 -7.80
C ASP A 298 -18.66 -6.28 -6.86
N LEU A 299 -17.69 -6.68 -6.04
CA LEU A 299 -17.02 -5.77 -5.11
C LEU A 299 -16.17 -4.74 -5.86
N ARG A 300 -15.45 -5.16 -6.91
CA ARG A 300 -14.65 -4.24 -7.74
C ARG A 300 -15.56 -3.25 -8.46
N ASP A 301 -16.66 -3.72 -9.03
CA ASP A 301 -17.61 -2.87 -9.74
C ASP A 301 -18.22 -1.81 -8.82
N ARG A 302 -18.57 -2.20 -7.60
CA ARG A 302 -19.09 -1.27 -6.57
C ARG A 302 -18.02 -0.25 -6.14
N LEU A 303 -16.80 -0.70 -5.95
CA LEU A 303 -15.68 0.19 -5.61
C LEU A 303 -15.47 1.25 -6.69
N TRP A 304 -15.42 0.83 -7.95
CA TRP A 304 -15.18 1.77 -9.05
C TRP A 304 -16.38 2.68 -9.28
N ALA A 305 -17.61 2.20 -9.10
CA ALA A 305 -18.79 3.05 -9.13
C ALA A 305 -18.74 4.11 -8.02
N ASN A 306 -18.35 3.73 -6.82
CA ASN A 306 -18.19 4.65 -5.68
C ASN A 306 -17.10 5.69 -5.94
N ALA A 307 -15.97 5.26 -6.49
CA ALA A 307 -14.86 6.16 -6.82
C ALA A 307 -15.27 7.19 -7.89
N ARG A 308 -15.94 6.75 -8.94
CA ARG A 308 -16.45 7.65 -9.99
C ARG A 308 -17.47 8.63 -9.43
N LEU A 309 -18.43 8.16 -8.64
CA LEU A 309 -19.45 9.02 -8.03
C LEU A 309 -18.83 10.14 -7.18
N PHE A 310 -17.91 9.78 -6.30
CA PHE A 310 -17.23 10.74 -5.44
C PHE A 310 -16.43 11.75 -6.27
N ARG A 311 -15.65 11.27 -7.23
CA ARG A 311 -14.81 12.14 -8.09
C ARG A 311 -15.67 13.11 -8.90
N GLU A 312 -16.73 12.63 -9.53
CA GLU A 312 -17.63 13.46 -10.33
C GLU A 312 -18.30 14.55 -9.48
N LYS A 313 -18.87 14.18 -8.34
CA LYS A 313 -19.58 15.11 -7.47
C LYS A 313 -18.65 16.14 -6.82
N MET A 314 -17.46 15.73 -6.41
CA MET A 314 -16.46 16.64 -5.84
C MET A 314 -15.94 17.62 -6.89
N THR A 315 -15.69 17.16 -8.10
CA THR A 315 -15.26 18.03 -9.22
C THR A 315 -16.37 19.04 -9.55
N ALA A 316 -17.63 18.60 -9.62
CA ALA A 316 -18.76 19.47 -9.87
C ALA A 316 -18.95 20.53 -8.77
N ALA A 317 -18.61 20.20 -7.54
CA ALA A 317 -18.67 21.15 -6.41
C ALA A 317 -17.54 22.19 -6.45
N GLY A 318 -16.53 22.01 -7.27
CA GLY A 318 -15.43 22.97 -7.44
C GLY A 318 -14.10 22.54 -6.81
N PHE A 319 -14.00 21.33 -6.25
CA PHE A 319 -12.75 20.85 -5.66
C PHE A 319 -11.74 20.44 -6.72
N THR A 320 -10.47 20.63 -6.39
CA THR A 320 -9.35 20.14 -7.19
C THR A 320 -8.91 18.80 -6.61
N LEU A 321 -8.92 17.76 -7.46
CA LEU A 321 -8.57 16.40 -7.09
C LEU A 321 -7.29 15.97 -7.80
N ALA A 322 -6.45 15.19 -7.12
CA ALA A 322 -5.30 14.53 -7.74
C ALA A 322 -5.64 13.12 -8.18
N GLY A 323 -4.75 12.48 -8.96
CA GLY A 323 -4.95 11.14 -9.47
C GLY A 323 -6.01 11.06 -10.55
N ALA A 324 -6.40 9.85 -10.93
CA ALA A 324 -7.46 9.64 -11.93
C ALA A 324 -8.21 8.33 -11.69
N ASP A 325 -7.67 7.21 -12.14
CA ASP A 325 -8.39 5.93 -12.19
C ASP A 325 -8.07 5.05 -10.96
N HIS A 326 -8.29 5.62 -9.75
CA HIS A 326 -8.02 4.88 -8.53
C HIS A 326 -8.99 5.25 -7.41
N ALA A 327 -9.12 4.35 -6.43
CA ALA A 327 -9.98 4.55 -5.25
C ALA A 327 -9.37 5.52 -4.23
N ILE A 328 -8.08 5.82 -4.32
CA ILE A 328 -7.44 6.91 -3.59
C ILE A 328 -7.75 8.20 -4.33
N ILE A 329 -8.47 9.12 -3.66
CA ILE A 329 -8.88 10.38 -4.27
C ILE A 329 -8.43 11.53 -3.37
N PRO A 330 -7.26 12.12 -3.63
CA PRO A 330 -6.76 13.26 -2.86
C PRO A 330 -7.54 14.53 -3.19
N VAL A 331 -8.05 15.17 -2.16
CA VAL A 331 -8.70 16.49 -2.25
C VAL A 331 -7.64 17.53 -1.93
N MET A 332 -7.22 18.30 -2.94
CA MET A 332 -6.08 19.22 -2.81
C MET A 332 -6.52 20.51 -2.12
N LEU A 333 -5.84 20.88 -1.04
CA LEU A 333 -6.18 22.04 -0.22
C LEU A 333 -5.06 23.08 -0.14
N GLY A 334 -3.84 22.71 -0.50
CA GLY A 334 -2.69 23.61 -0.56
C GLY A 334 -1.98 23.81 0.76
N GLU A 335 -2.60 24.47 1.72
CA GLU A 335 -1.99 24.84 3.00
C GLU A 335 -2.25 23.81 4.10
N ALA A 336 -1.24 23.55 4.92
CA ALA A 336 -1.34 22.61 6.05
C ALA A 336 -2.44 22.97 7.03
N VAL A 337 -2.56 24.25 7.37
CA VAL A 337 -3.58 24.73 8.30
C VAL A 337 -4.99 24.47 7.76
N VAL A 338 -5.20 24.69 6.46
CA VAL A 338 -6.49 24.43 5.81
C VAL A 338 -6.83 22.95 5.87
N ALA A 339 -5.87 22.07 5.55
CA ALA A 339 -6.08 20.63 5.59
C ALA A 339 -6.42 20.13 7.00
N GLN A 340 -5.72 20.62 8.00
CA GLN A 340 -5.97 20.26 9.41
C GLN A 340 -7.34 20.71 9.87
N ASN A 341 -7.71 21.96 9.60
CA ASN A 341 -9.02 22.53 9.96
C ASN A 341 -10.15 21.79 9.23
N PHE A 342 -9.93 21.50 7.96
CA PHE A 342 -10.91 20.80 7.12
C PHE A 342 -11.20 19.41 7.68
N ALA A 343 -10.16 18.64 8.00
CA ALA A 343 -10.31 17.30 8.57
C ALA A 343 -11.02 17.33 9.92
N ARG A 344 -10.72 18.32 10.76
CA ARG A 344 -11.36 18.51 12.06
C ARG A 344 -12.85 18.80 11.92
N GLU A 345 -13.21 19.71 11.01
CA GLU A 345 -14.61 20.05 10.78
C GLU A 345 -15.40 18.88 10.19
N LEU A 346 -14.79 18.11 9.28
CA LEU A 346 -15.41 16.90 8.74
C LEU A 346 -15.69 15.87 9.82
N GLN A 347 -14.77 15.67 10.76
CA GLN A 347 -14.98 14.71 11.86
C GLN A 347 -16.18 15.12 12.72
N LYS A 348 -16.39 16.40 12.98
CA LYS A 348 -17.56 16.89 13.71
C LYS A 348 -18.87 16.55 12.99
N GLU A 349 -18.84 16.44 11.68
CA GLU A 349 -19.99 16.08 10.86
C GLU A 349 -20.10 14.59 10.57
N GLY A 350 -19.26 13.78 11.23
CA GLY A 350 -19.29 12.32 11.09
C GLY A 350 -18.58 11.79 9.86
N ILE A 351 -17.66 12.54 9.27
CA ILE A 351 -16.83 12.11 8.14
C ILE A 351 -15.38 11.98 8.63
N TYR A 352 -14.87 10.75 8.61
CA TYR A 352 -13.57 10.41 9.16
C TYR A 352 -12.52 10.37 8.06
N VAL A 353 -11.61 11.34 8.08
CA VAL A 353 -10.55 11.51 7.09
C VAL A 353 -9.24 11.88 7.77
N THR A 354 -8.14 11.83 7.01
CA THR A 354 -6.82 12.24 7.47
C THR A 354 -6.25 13.28 6.51
N GLY A 355 -5.77 14.39 7.07
CA GLY A 355 -5.03 15.40 6.32
C GLY A 355 -3.56 15.00 6.19
N PHE A 356 -2.98 15.29 5.04
CA PHE A 356 -1.55 15.09 4.77
C PHE A 356 -0.94 16.41 4.35
N PHE A 357 0.19 16.76 4.96
CA PHE A 357 0.90 18.00 4.73
C PHE A 357 2.41 17.78 4.90
N TYR A 358 3.20 18.81 4.66
CA TYR A 358 4.65 18.73 4.80
C TYR A 358 5.04 18.21 6.20
N PRO A 359 6.02 17.31 6.34
CA PRO A 359 6.92 16.80 5.29
C PRO A 359 6.45 15.55 4.52
N VAL A 360 5.25 15.02 4.82
CA VAL A 360 4.72 13.80 4.17
C VAL A 360 4.45 14.07 2.69
N VAL A 361 3.96 15.26 2.37
CA VAL A 361 3.80 15.76 1.01
C VAL A 361 4.52 17.10 0.88
N PRO A 362 4.87 17.57 -0.32
CA PRO A 362 5.57 18.85 -0.48
C PRO A 362 4.76 20.04 0.08
N LYS A 363 5.47 21.08 0.50
CA LYS A 363 4.84 22.34 0.92
C LYS A 363 3.95 22.90 -0.18
N GLY A 364 2.79 23.42 0.19
CA GLY A 364 1.82 23.96 -0.76
C GLY A 364 0.97 22.87 -1.42
N GLN A 365 1.18 21.61 -1.08
CA GLN A 365 0.45 20.47 -1.64
C GLN A 365 -0.30 19.68 -0.56
N ALA A 366 -0.69 20.33 0.52
CA ALA A 366 -1.49 19.69 1.56
C ALA A 366 -2.83 19.22 0.98
N ARG A 367 -3.30 18.10 1.49
CA ARG A 367 -4.50 17.44 0.99
C ARG A 367 -5.22 16.65 2.06
N ILE A 368 -6.48 16.32 1.80
CA ILE A 368 -7.16 15.23 2.47
C ILE A 368 -7.15 14.06 1.51
N ARG A 369 -6.52 12.95 1.90
CA ARG A 369 -6.50 11.74 1.09
C ARG A 369 -7.72 10.89 1.44
N THR A 370 -8.73 10.90 0.57
CA THR A 370 -9.88 10.00 0.72
C THR A 370 -9.60 8.67 0.04
N GLN A 371 -10.16 7.61 0.61
CA GLN A 371 -10.07 6.25 0.06
C GLN A 371 -11.48 5.67 0.05
N MET A 372 -11.94 5.28 -1.14
CA MET A 372 -13.25 4.66 -1.32
C MET A 372 -13.18 3.18 -0.99
N SER A 373 -14.31 2.61 -0.61
CA SER A 373 -14.48 1.19 -0.33
C SER A 373 -15.72 0.68 -1.04
N ALA A 374 -15.71 -0.59 -1.41
CA ALA A 374 -16.91 -1.27 -1.90
C ALA A 374 -18.02 -1.32 -0.83
N ALA A 375 -17.66 -1.18 0.44
CA ALA A 375 -18.61 -1.13 1.56
C ALA A 375 -19.34 0.20 1.69
N HIS A 376 -18.86 1.27 1.06
CA HIS A 376 -19.60 2.55 1.05
C HIS A 376 -20.87 2.41 0.23
N THR A 377 -21.95 3.03 0.72
CA THR A 377 -23.19 3.18 -0.06
C THR A 377 -23.15 4.50 -0.84
N PRO A 378 -23.90 4.62 -1.94
CA PRO A 378 -24.04 5.91 -2.65
C PRO A 378 -24.49 7.04 -1.72
N GLU A 379 -25.40 6.76 -0.78
CA GLU A 379 -25.90 7.72 0.20
C GLU A 379 -24.78 8.24 1.13
N GLN A 380 -23.88 7.33 1.57
CA GLN A 380 -22.71 7.72 2.39
C GLN A 380 -21.77 8.61 1.59
N ILE A 381 -21.54 8.33 0.33
CA ILE A 381 -20.71 9.14 -0.55
C ILE A 381 -21.32 10.52 -0.77
N GLU A 382 -22.62 10.59 -1.04
CA GLU A 382 -23.33 11.85 -1.21
C GLU A 382 -23.28 12.70 0.07
N ARG A 383 -23.47 12.08 1.24
CA ARG A 383 -23.32 12.75 2.52
C ARG A 383 -21.93 13.34 2.73
N ALA A 384 -20.89 12.58 2.35
CA ALA A 384 -19.51 13.07 2.42
C ALA A 384 -19.31 14.28 1.50
N VAL A 385 -19.80 14.22 0.26
CA VAL A 385 -19.70 15.32 -0.70
C VAL A 385 -20.43 16.58 -0.15
N GLU A 386 -21.59 16.43 0.42
CA GLU A 386 -22.34 17.55 1.04
C GLU A 386 -21.54 18.18 2.17
N ALA A 387 -20.95 17.37 3.04
CA ALA A 387 -20.13 17.87 4.15
C ALA A 387 -18.87 18.59 3.62
N PHE A 388 -18.16 17.99 2.66
CA PHE A 388 -17.02 18.62 2.00
C PHE A 388 -17.41 19.97 1.38
N THR A 389 -18.53 20.01 0.68
CA THR A 389 -19.01 21.22 -0.02
C THR A 389 -19.31 22.35 0.98
N ARG A 390 -20.04 22.05 2.04
CA ARG A 390 -20.38 23.03 3.07
C ARG A 390 -19.13 23.61 3.75
N ILE A 391 -18.25 22.72 4.18
CA ILE A 391 -17.00 23.11 4.84
C ILE A 391 -16.07 23.84 3.87
N GLY A 392 -16.00 23.37 2.62
CA GLY A 392 -15.21 24.01 1.57
C GLY A 392 -15.61 25.44 1.31
N LYS A 393 -16.92 25.72 1.30
CA LYS A 393 -17.44 27.09 1.19
C LYS A 393 -17.13 27.91 2.43
N GLN A 394 -17.34 27.34 3.60
CA GLN A 394 -17.08 27.97 4.89
C GLN A 394 -15.62 28.41 5.04
N LEU A 395 -14.68 27.55 4.61
CA LEU A 395 -13.25 27.81 4.71
C LEU A 395 -12.66 28.52 3.48
N GLY A 396 -13.50 28.88 2.51
CA GLY A 396 -13.07 29.61 1.31
C GLY A 396 -12.25 28.76 0.32
N VAL A 397 -12.34 27.46 0.38
CA VAL A 397 -11.66 26.55 -0.55
C VAL A 397 -12.37 26.51 -1.91
N ILE A 398 -13.69 26.57 -1.90
CA ILE A 398 -14.54 26.63 -3.09
C ILE A 398 -15.52 27.81 -2.96
N ALA A 399 -16.10 28.19 -4.08
CA ALA A 399 -17.06 29.30 -4.15
C ALA A 399 -18.43 28.94 -3.57
#